data_4004e5214c6fc0fd18fdfd179893f8d6
#
_entry.id   4004e5214c6fc0fd18fdfd179893f8d6
#
_cell.length_a   1.000
_cell.length_b   1.000
_cell.length_c   1.000
_cell.angle_alpha   90.00
_cell.angle_beta   90.00
_cell.angle_gamma   90.00
#
_symmetry.space_group_name_H-M   'P 1'
#
loop_
_entity.id
_entity.type
_entity.pdbx_description
1 polymer ?
#
loop_
_entity_poly.entity_id
_entity_poly.type
_entity_poly.pdbx_seq_one_letter_code
_entity_poly.pdbx_strand_id
1 'polypeptide(L)'
;FGLCGIPSVLIGVLLESGVNDLEVVSNNCGVDGWGLGQLLDTRQIRRVVASYVGENKEFARQYLTGELEVELTPQGTLAERLRAGGSGIPAFYTATGVGTQVADGGLPWRYDAHGNVLISSPAKETRPFITADGEKTFVLEQAIICDFGLVRAWKGDRHGNLMYRSSARNFNPMAAMSGKITIAEVEQLVEPGDLDPDQIHTPGVYVHRVLPLTAEQAADKRIERATVRPRLTGGPSTSSGHKPAQEAS
;
A
#
# COMPACT_ATOMS: atom_id res chain seq x y z
N PHE A 1 -0.31 1.02 8.93
CA PHE A 1 -1.36 -0.01 9.01
C PHE A 1 -0.88 -1.32 9.64
N GLY A 2 0.27 -1.34 10.31
CA GLY A 2 0.75 -2.44 11.12
C GLY A 2 1.14 -3.70 10.34
N LEU A 3 1.55 -3.56 9.09
CA LEU A 3 1.99 -4.68 8.23
C LEU A 3 0.91 -5.77 8.02
N CYS A 4 -0.36 -5.40 8.18
CA CYS A 4 -1.49 -6.31 7.99
C CYS A 4 -1.81 -6.51 6.52
N GLY A 5 -2.24 -7.73 6.15
CA GLY A 5 -2.71 -8.04 4.79
C GLY A 5 -1.59 -8.11 3.75
N ILE A 6 -0.37 -8.46 4.14
CA ILE A 6 0.74 -8.72 3.23
C ILE A 6 0.50 -10.05 2.49
N PRO A 7 0.58 -10.09 1.15
CA PRO A 7 0.41 -11.31 0.37
C PRO A 7 1.69 -12.18 0.43
N SER A 8 1.96 -12.75 1.60
CA SER A 8 3.24 -13.40 1.94
C SER A 8 3.54 -14.63 1.08
N VAL A 9 2.51 -15.39 0.70
CA VAL A 9 2.69 -16.59 -0.14
C VAL A 9 3.06 -16.18 -1.56
N LEU A 10 2.37 -15.19 -2.13
CA LEU A 10 2.69 -14.68 -3.47
C LEU A 10 4.08 -14.04 -3.52
N ILE A 11 4.48 -13.31 -2.47
CA ILE A 11 5.83 -12.75 -2.36
C ILE A 11 6.87 -13.87 -2.24
N GLY A 12 6.59 -14.94 -1.49
CA GLY A 12 7.47 -16.12 -1.39
C GLY A 12 7.67 -16.80 -2.75
N VAL A 13 6.60 -16.99 -3.52
CA VAL A 13 6.70 -17.55 -4.89
C VAL A 13 7.53 -16.63 -5.80
N LEU A 14 7.36 -15.33 -5.69
CA LEU A 14 8.14 -14.36 -6.47
C LEU A 14 9.62 -14.40 -6.06
N LEU A 15 9.92 -14.56 -4.77
CA LEU A 15 11.27 -14.77 -4.27
C LEU A 15 11.92 -16.03 -4.88
N GLU A 16 11.22 -17.17 -4.80
CA GLU A 16 11.69 -18.46 -5.32
C GLU A 16 11.87 -18.47 -6.83
N SER A 17 11.09 -17.67 -7.56
CA SER A 17 11.20 -17.58 -9.02
C SER A 17 12.51 -16.98 -9.51
N GLY A 18 13.22 -16.24 -8.66
CA GLY A 18 14.47 -15.57 -9.01
C GLY A 18 14.31 -14.41 -10.02
N VAL A 19 13.09 -14.04 -10.38
CA VAL A 19 12.84 -12.88 -11.26
C VAL A 19 13.41 -11.63 -10.60
N ASN A 20 14.18 -10.88 -11.33
CA ASN A 20 14.86 -9.67 -10.85
C ASN A 20 14.50 -8.45 -11.71
N ASP A 21 15.15 -7.32 -11.45
CA ASP A 21 14.88 -6.03 -12.12
C ASP A 21 13.44 -5.53 -11.90
N LEU A 22 12.85 -5.87 -10.75
CA LEU A 22 11.49 -5.51 -10.41
C LEU A 22 11.36 -4.03 -10.04
N GLU A 23 10.31 -3.40 -10.52
CA GLU A 23 9.78 -2.16 -9.96
C GLU A 23 8.58 -2.50 -9.07
N VAL A 24 8.62 -2.04 -7.82
CA VAL A 24 7.60 -2.34 -6.82
C VAL A 24 6.91 -1.06 -6.37
N VAL A 25 5.57 -1.10 -6.34
CA VAL A 25 4.73 -0.03 -5.81
C VAL A 25 4.05 -0.54 -4.55
N SER A 26 4.39 0.02 -3.41
CA SER A 26 3.84 -0.38 -2.12
C SER A 26 3.95 0.77 -1.11
N ASN A 27 3.13 0.77 -0.06
CA ASN A 27 3.25 1.78 0.99
C ASN A 27 4.65 1.80 1.63
N ASN A 28 5.23 0.61 1.85
CA ASN A 28 6.62 0.38 2.27
C ASN A 28 7.06 -1.01 1.80
N CYS A 29 8.30 -1.41 2.13
CA CYS A 29 8.83 -2.74 1.80
C CYS A 29 8.81 -3.72 2.98
N GLY A 30 7.76 -3.74 3.78
CA GLY A 30 7.68 -4.61 4.95
C GLY A 30 8.73 -4.23 6.00
N VAL A 31 9.38 -5.23 6.55
CA VAL A 31 10.52 -5.12 7.48
C VAL A 31 11.62 -6.06 7.06
N ASP A 32 12.79 -5.99 7.71
CA ASP A 32 13.90 -6.90 7.45
C ASP A 32 13.43 -8.36 7.48
N GLY A 33 13.69 -9.12 6.41
CA GLY A 33 13.37 -10.54 6.28
C GLY A 33 11.88 -10.88 6.20
N TRP A 34 10.97 -9.91 6.01
CA TRP A 34 9.53 -10.16 5.88
C TRP A 34 8.85 -9.29 4.83
N GLY A 35 7.84 -9.85 4.16
CA GLY A 35 7.16 -9.19 3.05
C GLY A 35 8.14 -8.86 1.93
N LEU A 36 8.03 -7.69 1.33
CA LEU A 36 8.94 -7.24 0.28
C LEU A 36 10.41 -7.09 0.73
N GLY A 37 10.67 -7.06 2.05
CA GLY A 37 12.03 -7.07 2.59
C GLY A 37 12.85 -8.24 2.09
N GLN A 38 12.23 -9.43 1.93
CA GLN A 38 12.89 -10.63 1.40
C GLN A 38 13.42 -10.43 -0.03
N LEU A 39 12.69 -9.68 -0.87
CA LEU A 39 13.10 -9.37 -2.25
C LEU A 39 14.20 -8.29 -2.30
N LEU A 40 14.29 -7.44 -1.28
CA LEU A 40 15.43 -6.52 -1.12
C LEU A 40 16.69 -7.29 -0.73
N ASP A 41 16.60 -8.25 0.19
CA ASP A 41 17.74 -9.08 0.61
C ASP A 41 18.40 -9.81 -0.58
N THR A 42 17.59 -10.22 -1.56
CA THR A 42 18.04 -10.93 -2.77
C THR A 42 18.33 -10.02 -3.97
N ARG A 43 18.19 -8.70 -3.82
CA ARG A 43 18.42 -7.72 -4.91
C ARG A 43 17.48 -7.92 -6.12
N GLN A 44 16.30 -8.47 -5.93
CA GLN A 44 15.32 -8.64 -7.00
C GLN A 44 14.62 -7.32 -7.37
N ILE A 45 14.65 -6.33 -6.48
CA ILE A 45 14.02 -5.02 -6.68
C ILE A 45 15.07 -4.00 -7.11
N ARG A 46 14.86 -3.34 -8.26
CA ARG A 46 15.68 -2.21 -8.74
C ARG A 46 15.11 -0.84 -8.35
N ARG A 47 13.80 -0.74 -8.21
CA ARG A 47 13.09 0.51 -7.92
C ARG A 47 11.89 0.28 -7.03
N VAL A 48 11.67 1.21 -6.11
CA VAL A 48 10.49 1.23 -5.24
C VAL A 48 9.80 2.58 -5.34
N VAL A 49 8.48 2.55 -5.52
CA VAL A 49 7.59 3.71 -5.30
C VAL A 49 6.86 3.47 -4.00
N ALA A 50 7.17 4.27 -2.98
CA ALA A 50 6.64 4.08 -1.62
C ALA A 50 6.34 5.42 -0.94
N SER A 51 5.59 5.37 0.15
CA SER A 51 5.35 6.56 0.98
C SER A 51 6.24 6.60 2.23
N TYR A 52 6.91 5.51 2.55
CA TYR A 52 7.61 5.36 3.80
C TYR A 52 8.69 4.27 3.71
N VAL A 53 9.90 4.58 4.16
CA VAL A 53 11.00 3.61 4.24
C VAL A 53 10.81 2.68 5.44
N GLY A 54 10.37 3.23 6.57
CA GLY A 54 10.05 2.50 7.77
C GLY A 54 11.24 1.99 8.56
N GLU A 55 11.02 0.90 9.29
CA GLU A 55 12.03 0.22 10.11
C GLU A 55 12.77 -0.89 9.33
N ASN A 56 12.66 -0.91 8.01
CA ASN A 56 13.42 -1.84 7.16
C ASN A 56 14.82 -1.27 6.94
N LYS A 57 15.81 -1.82 7.63
CA LYS A 57 17.20 -1.35 7.62
C LYS A 57 17.87 -1.61 6.27
N GLU A 58 17.57 -2.75 5.65
CA GLU A 58 18.11 -3.09 4.33
C GLU A 58 17.55 -2.17 3.25
N PHE A 59 16.28 -1.79 3.32
CA PHE A 59 15.69 -0.78 2.44
C PHE A 59 16.42 0.56 2.57
N ALA A 60 16.59 1.05 3.80
CA ALA A 60 17.31 2.29 4.07
C ALA A 60 18.76 2.23 3.58
N ARG A 61 19.46 1.12 3.84
CA ARG A 61 20.83 0.91 3.40
C ARG A 61 20.97 0.96 1.89
N GLN A 62 20.18 0.17 1.16
CA GLN A 62 20.24 0.10 -0.31
C GLN A 62 19.91 1.45 -0.96
N TYR A 63 18.97 2.19 -0.39
CA TYR A 63 18.65 3.53 -0.87
C TYR A 63 19.82 4.49 -0.67
N LEU A 64 20.38 4.56 0.54
CA LEU A 64 21.45 5.50 0.87
C LEU A 64 22.80 5.16 0.19
N THR A 65 23.03 3.90 -0.15
CA THR A 65 24.22 3.47 -0.88
C THR A 65 24.07 3.51 -2.40
N GLY A 66 22.89 3.92 -2.91
CA GLY A 66 22.63 4.03 -4.34
C GLY A 66 22.37 2.71 -5.07
N GLU A 67 22.25 1.60 -4.33
CA GLU A 67 21.89 0.29 -4.89
C GLU A 67 20.44 0.25 -5.38
N LEU A 68 19.55 1.00 -4.72
CA LEU A 68 18.11 1.02 -4.97
C LEU A 68 17.63 2.42 -5.36
N GLU A 69 16.80 2.51 -6.40
CA GLU A 69 16.07 3.72 -6.72
C GLU A 69 14.77 3.78 -5.91
N VAL A 70 14.49 4.93 -5.26
CA VAL A 70 13.32 5.09 -4.40
C VAL A 70 12.59 6.40 -4.73
N GLU A 71 11.36 6.30 -5.21
CA GLU A 71 10.44 7.42 -5.34
C GLU A 71 9.57 7.50 -4.08
N LEU A 72 9.80 8.52 -3.24
CA LEU A 72 8.94 8.79 -2.09
C LEU A 72 7.76 9.67 -2.51
N THR A 73 6.57 9.12 -2.37
CA THR A 73 5.29 9.76 -2.71
C THR A 73 4.44 9.91 -1.46
N PRO A 74 3.79 11.05 -1.21
CA PRO A 74 2.86 11.19 -0.07
C PRO A 74 1.83 10.06 -0.08
N GLN A 75 1.53 9.48 1.09
CA GLN A 75 0.75 8.23 1.20
C GLN A 75 -0.62 8.32 0.53
N GLY A 76 -1.38 9.40 0.79
CA GLY A 76 -2.69 9.60 0.15
C GLY A 76 -2.58 9.75 -1.36
N THR A 77 -1.54 10.42 -1.85
CA THR A 77 -1.25 10.55 -3.29
C THR A 77 -0.91 9.20 -3.90
N LEU A 78 -0.11 8.37 -3.24
CA LEU A 78 0.20 7.02 -3.71
C LEU A 78 -1.06 6.16 -3.83
N ALA A 79 -1.93 6.19 -2.81
CA ALA A 79 -3.21 5.48 -2.85
C ALA A 79 -4.09 5.95 -4.01
N GLU A 80 -4.19 7.26 -4.22
CA GLU A 80 -4.99 7.83 -5.29
C GLU A 80 -4.40 7.56 -6.69
N ARG A 81 -3.08 7.56 -6.85
CA ARG A 81 -2.41 7.19 -8.10
C ARG A 81 -2.74 5.75 -8.51
N LEU A 82 -2.76 4.81 -7.55
CA LEU A 82 -3.16 3.41 -7.78
C LEU A 82 -4.65 3.32 -8.13
N ARG A 83 -5.52 4.01 -7.37
CA ARG A 83 -6.96 4.05 -7.63
C ARG A 83 -7.26 4.63 -9.01
N ALA A 84 -6.63 5.74 -9.36
CA ALA A 84 -6.79 6.40 -10.66
C ALA A 84 -6.43 5.45 -11.81
N GLY A 85 -5.30 4.73 -11.71
CA GLY A 85 -4.89 3.75 -12.70
C GLY A 85 -5.94 2.65 -12.91
N GLY A 86 -6.47 2.09 -11.81
CA GLY A 86 -7.52 1.08 -11.88
C GLY A 86 -8.88 1.59 -12.35
N SER A 87 -9.10 2.90 -12.31
CA SER A 87 -10.34 3.56 -12.76
C SER A 87 -10.23 4.14 -14.18
N GLY A 88 -9.11 3.95 -14.88
CA GLY A 88 -8.90 4.52 -16.21
C GLY A 88 -8.68 6.03 -16.22
N ILE A 89 -8.33 6.63 -15.07
CA ILE A 89 -8.01 8.05 -14.93
C ILE A 89 -6.49 8.20 -15.13
N PRO A 90 -6.02 8.90 -16.18
CA PRO A 90 -4.59 8.95 -16.49
C PRO A 90 -3.78 9.80 -15.53
N ALA A 91 -4.40 10.85 -14.95
CA ALA A 91 -3.78 11.78 -14.03
C ALA A 91 -4.85 12.56 -13.26
N PHE A 92 -4.47 13.17 -12.16
CA PHE A 92 -5.36 14.02 -11.36
C PHE A 92 -4.58 15.15 -10.68
N TYR A 93 -5.28 16.18 -10.25
CA TYR A 93 -4.70 17.28 -9.48
C TYR A 93 -4.99 17.10 -7.98
N THR A 94 -3.98 17.35 -7.15
CA THR A 94 -4.08 17.29 -5.69
C THR A 94 -3.41 18.49 -5.03
N ALA A 95 -3.93 18.94 -3.90
CA ALA A 95 -3.29 19.99 -3.11
C ALA A 95 -2.06 19.47 -2.34
N THR A 96 -1.93 18.15 -2.18
CA THR A 96 -0.84 17.55 -1.42
C THR A 96 0.50 17.74 -2.13
N GLY A 97 1.47 18.34 -1.41
CA GLY A 97 2.81 18.55 -1.95
C GLY A 97 3.06 19.91 -2.58
N VAL A 98 2.02 20.74 -2.75
CA VAL A 98 2.18 22.13 -3.24
C VAL A 98 3.11 22.91 -2.30
N GLY A 99 4.09 23.65 -2.89
CA GLY A 99 5.08 24.43 -2.15
C GLY A 99 6.14 23.57 -1.42
N THR A 100 6.33 22.34 -1.85
CA THR A 100 7.36 21.45 -1.35
C THR A 100 8.14 20.81 -2.51
N GLN A 101 9.26 20.15 -2.23
CA GLN A 101 10.03 19.39 -3.22
C GLN A 101 9.22 18.29 -3.94
N VAL A 102 8.08 17.89 -3.40
CA VAL A 102 7.17 16.97 -4.11
C VAL A 102 6.65 17.58 -5.40
N ALA A 103 6.34 18.88 -5.38
CA ALA A 103 5.92 19.66 -6.55
C ALA A 103 7.12 20.23 -7.32
N ASP A 104 8.08 20.81 -6.58
CA ASP A 104 9.18 21.58 -7.17
C ASP A 104 10.28 20.69 -7.79
N GLY A 105 10.27 19.40 -7.45
CA GLY A 105 11.31 18.47 -7.87
C GLY A 105 12.56 18.51 -6.99
N GLY A 106 13.55 17.70 -7.35
CA GLY A 106 14.84 17.65 -6.63
C GLY A 106 14.87 16.67 -5.45
N LEU A 107 13.79 15.92 -5.18
CA LEU A 107 13.85 14.81 -4.21
C LEU A 107 14.81 13.74 -4.71
N PRO A 108 15.82 13.34 -3.95
CA PRO A 108 16.71 12.26 -4.35
C PRO A 108 15.94 10.96 -4.56
N TRP A 109 16.07 10.36 -5.75
CA TRP A 109 15.54 9.03 -6.03
C TRP A 109 16.63 7.97 -6.00
N ARG A 110 17.84 8.35 -6.40
CA ARG A 110 19.01 7.46 -6.37
C ARG A 110 20.28 8.24 -6.08
N TYR A 111 21.14 7.66 -5.27
CA TYR A 111 22.49 8.18 -5.00
C TYR A 111 23.55 7.41 -5.81
N ASP A 112 24.72 7.99 -6.01
CA ASP A 112 25.91 7.28 -6.45
C ASP A 112 26.65 6.65 -5.23
N ALA A 113 27.73 5.92 -5.51
CA ALA A 113 28.55 5.27 -4.47
C ALA A 113 29.26 6.27 -3.52
N HIS A 114 29.26 7.55 -3.86
CA HIS A 114 29.89 8.62 -3.06
C HIS A 114 28.85 9.43 -2.28
N GLY A 115 27.55 9.10 -2.39
CA GLY A 115 26.46 9.80 -1.73
C GLY A 115 25.96 11.04 -2.47
N ASN A 116 26.39 11.29 -3.69
CA ASN A 116 25.83 12.36 -4.52
C ASN A 116 24.52 11.90 -5.16
N VAL A 117 23.60 12.85 -5.38
CA VAL A 117 22.32 12.55 -6.06
C VAL A 117 22.58 12.25 -7.54
N LEU A 118 22.30 11.01 -7.95
CA LEU A 118 22.41 10.56 -9.34
C LEU A 118 21.10 10.77 -10.12
N ILE A 119 19.95 10.49 -9.48
CA ILE A 119 18.62 10.68 -10.05
C ILE A 119 17.78 11.43 -9.01
N SER A 120 17.08 12.46 -9.45
CA SER A 120 16.13 13.21 -8.62
C SER A 120 14.76 13.31 -9.28
N SER A 121 13.74 13.60 -8.48
CA SER A 121 12.39 13.83 -8.97
C SER A 121 12.34 15.03 -9.93
N PRO A 122 11.61 14.94 -11.05
CA PRO A 122 11.33 16.11 -11.88
C PRO A 122 10.36 17.05 -11.17
N ALA A 123 10.35 18.32 -11.55
CA ALA A 123 9.27 19.24 -11.20
C ALA A 123 7.97 18.76 -11.85
N LYS A 124 6.87 18.90 -11.12
CA LYS A 124 5.53 18.54 -11.58
C LYS A 124 4.76 19.78 -12.05
N GLU A 125 3.85 19.58 -12.98
CA GLU A 125 2.93 20.65 -13.38
C GLU A 125 2.08 21.07 -12.18
N THR A 126 1.95 22.40 -12.00
CA THR A 126 1.04 22.97 -11.02
C THR A 126 0.02 23.84 -11.73
N ARG A 127 -1.22 23.85 -11.23
CA ARG A 127 -2.32 24.62 -11.81
C ARG A 127 -3.21 25.24 -10.73
N PRO A 128 -3.60 26.53 -10.88
CA PRO A 128 -4.60 27.13 -10.02
C PRO A 128 -6.01 26.66 -10.42
N PHE A 129 -6.86 26.44 -9.42
CA PHE A 129 -8.28 26.15 -9.56
C PHE A 129 -9.08 27.03 -8.60
N ILE A 130 -10.25 27.46 -9.05
CA ILE A 130 -11.20 28.15 -8.18
C ILE A 130 -11.94 27.07 -7.36
N THR A 131 -11.83 27.17 -6.06
CA THR A 131 -12.51 26.28 -5.10
C THR A 131 -13.54 27.08 -4.28
N ALA A 132 -14.31 26.39 -3.43
CA ALA A 132 -15.24 27.06 -2.51
C ALA A 132 -14.54 28.04 -1.55
N ASP A 133 -13.24 27.82 -1.24
CA ASP A 133 -12.44 28.67 -0.35
C ASP A 133 -11.56 29.69 -1.13
N GLY A 134 -11.82 29.92 -2.40
CA GLY A 134 -11.03 30.79 -3.29
C GLY A 134 -10.08 30.02 -4.21
N GLU A 135 -9.17 30.76 -4.85
CA GLU A 135 -8.16 30.18 -5.73
C GLU A 135 -7.11 29.42 -4.93
N LYS A 136 -6.85 28.17 -5.32
CA LYS A 136 -5.82 27.31 -4.73
C LYS A 136 -5.01 26.62 -5.83
N THR A 137 -3.72 26.46 -5.60
CA THR A 137 -2.82 25.71 -6.50
C THR A 137 -2.87 24.23 -6.19
N PHE A 138 -2.80 23.41 -7.24
CA PHE A 138 -2.75 21.94 -7.19
C PHE A 138 -1.60 21.41 -8.03
N VAL A 139 -1.12 20.23 -7.67
CA VAL A 139 -0.05 19.49 -8.35
C VAL A 139 -0.67 18.38 -9.19
N LEU A 140 -0.18 18.20 -10.41
CA LEU A 140 -0.55 17.08 -11.28
C LEU A 140 0.19 15.81 -10.85
N GLU A 141 -0.57 14.75 -10.62
CA GLU A 141 -0.06 13.41 -10.31
C GLU A 141 -0.49 12.40 -11.38
N GLN A 142 0.49 11.64 -11.88
CA GLN A 142 0.24 10.58 -12.85
C GLN A 142 -0.34 9.33 -12.16
N ALA A 143 -1.29 8.69 -12.80
CA ALA A 143 -1.80 7.39 -12.34
C ALA A 143 -0.71 6.30 -12.39
N ILE A 144 -0.88 5.27 -11.57
CA ILE A 144 -0.02 4.09 -11.56
C ILE A 144 -0.83 2.88 -12.01
N ILE A 145 -0.34 2.23 -13.07
CA ILE A 145 -0.84 0.93 -13.55
C ILE A 145 0.34 -0.04 -13.47
N CYS A 146 0.15 -1.13 -12.74
CA CYS A 146 1.15 -2.19 -12.59
C CYS A 146 0.83 -3.36 -13.52
N ASP A 147 1.85 -4.11 -13.93
CA ASP A 147 1.62 -5.34 -14.70
C ASP A 147 0.93 -6.41 -13.84
N PHE A 148 1.28 -6.46 -12.54
CA PHE A 148 0.68 -7.36 -11.57
C PHE A 148 0.23 -6.62 -10.31
N GLY A 149 -0.97 -6.96 -9.81
CA GLY A 149 -1.44 -6.63 -8.48
C GLY A 149 -1.39 -7.88 -7.59
N LEU A 150 -0.65 -7.83 -6.49
CA LEU A 150 -0.58 -8.93 -5.51
C LEU A 150 -1.26 -8.47 -4.23
N VAL A 151 -2.33 -9.16 -3.83
CA VAL A 151 -3.15 -8.76 -2.67
C VAL A 151 -3.50 -9.95 -1.80
N ARG A 152 -3.81 -9.68 -0.53
CA ARG A 152 -4.28 -10.69 0.41
C ARG A 152 -5.63 -10.28 1.00
N ALA A 153 -6.62 -11.16 0.89
CA ALA A 153 -7.94 -10.98 1.46
C ALA A 153 -8.26 -12.03 2.55
N TRP A 154 -9.15 -11.66 3.45
CA TRP A 154 -9.68 -12.58 4.45
C TRP A 154 -10.58 -13.63 3.80
N LYS A 155 -11.54 -13.18 2.97
CA LYS A 155 -12.42 -14.05 2.19
C LYS A 155 -12.39 -13.64 0.73
N GLY A 156 -12.58 -14.61 -0.13
CA GLY A 156 -12.81 -14.38 -1.56
C GLY A 156 -13.66 -15.49 -2.14
N ASP A 157 -14.44 -15.18 -3.17
CA ASP A 157 -15.17 -16.17 -3.93
C ASP A 157 -14.47 -16.51 -5.25
N ARG A 158 -15.00 -17.50 -5.98
CA ARG A 158 -14.44 -17.94 -7.28
C ARG A 158 -14.61 -16.91 -8.39
N HIS A 159 -15.47 -15.91 -8.20
CA HIS A 159 -15.63 -14.79 -9.12
C HIS A 159 -14.66 -13.64 -8.83
N GLY A 160 -13.83 -13.76 -7.78
CA GLY A 160 -12.83 -12.77 -7.42
C GLY A 160 -13.35 -11.65 -6.53
N ASN A 161 -14.56 -11.73 -6.01
CA ASN A 161 -15.03 -10.78 -5.01
C ASN A 161 -14.26 -10.97 -3.71
N LEU A 162 -13.73 -9.86 -3.14
CA LEU A 162 -12.85 -9.92 -1.98
C LEU A 162 -13.40 -9.14 -0.80
N MET A 163 -13.24 -9.72 0.38
CA MET A 163 -13.53 -9.12 1.67
C MET A 163 -12.26 -9.10 2.53
N TYR A 164 -11.86 -7.94 3.01
CA TYR A 164 -10.72 -7.77 3.91
C TYR A 164 -11.20 -7.67 5.36
N ARG A 165 -10.30 -7.92 6.30
CA ARG A 165 -10.61 -7.87 7.73
C ARG A 165 -9.79 -6.79 8.43
N SER A 166 -10.49 -5.92 9.18
CA SER A 166 -9.84 -4.87 9.98
C SER A 166 -8.86 -4.03 9.15
N SER A 167 -7.67 -3.71 9.68
CA SER A 167 -6.66 -2.89 9.01
C SER A 167 -6.01 -3.54 7.79
N ALA A 168 -6.19 -4.84 7.55
CA ALA A 168 -5.73 -5.51 6.33
C ALA A 168 -6.43 -5.03 5.04
N ARG A 169 -7.52 -4.27 5.16
CA ARG A 169 -8.13 -3.61 4.00
C ARG A 169 -7.19 -2.59 3.37
N ASN A 170 -6.49 -1.77 4.16
CA ASN A 170 -5.46 -0.77 3.80
C ASN A 170 -5.31 -0.47 2.30
N PHE A 171 -4.14 -0.72 1.69
CA PHE A 171 -3.87 -0.52 0.26
C PHE A 171 -4.37 -1.65 -0.65
N ASN A 172 -4.78 -2.80 -0.10
CA ASN A 172 -5.15 -3.96 -0.90
C ASN A 172 -6.19 -3.67 -2.00
N PRO A 173 -7.31 -2.93 -1.75
CA PRO A 173 -8.26 -2.60 -2.82
C PRO A 173 -7.63 -1.82 -3.97
N MET A 174 -6.82 -0.80 -3.69
CA MET A 174 -6.18 0.03 -4.70
C MET A 174 -5.10 -0.74 -5.46
N ALA A 175 -4.33 -1.58 -4.77
CA ALA A 175 -3.37 -2.48 -5.40
C ALA A 175 -4.05 -3.49 -6.33
N ALA A 176 -5.21 -4.02 -5.92
CA ALA A 176 -6.00 -4.89 -6.79
C ALA A 176 -6.50 -4.17 -8.05
N MET A 177 -6.95 -2.92 -7.92
CA MET A 177 -7.45 -2.11 -9.04
C MET A 177 -6.34 -1.74 -10.03
N SER A 178 -5.13 -1.47 -9.56
CA SER A 178 -4.03 -0.97 -10.40
C SER A 178 -3.33 -2.04 -11.24
N GLY A 179 -3.52 -3.33 -10.93
CA GLY A 179 -2.89 -4.43 -11.65
C GLY A 179 -3.59 -4.76 -12.96
N LYS A 180 -2.85 -4.86 -14.07
CA LYS A 180 -3.36 -5.45 -15.32
C LYS A 180 -3.75 -6.92 -15.10
N ILE A 181 -3.00 -7.63 -14.28
CA ILE A 181 -3.30 -8.98 -13.80
C ILE A 181 -3.22 -8.96 -12.27
N THR A 182 -4.36 -9.10 -11.61
CA THR A 182 -4.43 -9.15 -10.15
C THR A 182 -4.58 -10.58 -9.68
N ILE A 183 -3.71 -10.96 -8.74
CA ILE A 183 -3.71 -12.25 -8.07
C ILE A 183 -4.00 -12.01 -6.58
N ALA A 184 -5.06 -12.61 -6.06
CA ALA A 184 -5.45 -12.51 -4.68
C ALA A 184 -5.23 -13.83 -3.95
N GLU A 185 -4.39 -13.84 -2.92
CA GLU A 185 -4.39 -14.93 -1.95
C GLU A 185 -5.52 -14.71 -0.94
N VAL A 186 -6.29 -15.75 -0.63
CA VAL A 186 -7.45 -15.66 0.26
C VAL A 186 -7.33 -16.67 1.40
N GLU A 187 -7.59 -16.20 2.63
CA GLU A 187 -7.55 -17.07 3.81
C GLU A 187 -8.72 -18.06 3.83
N GLN A 188 -9.85 -17.68 3.24
CA GLN A 188 -11.04 -18.52 3.09
C GLN A 188 -11.61 -18.33 1.67
N LEU A 189 -11.58 -19.40 0.89
CA LEU A 189 -12.33 -19.44 -0.35
C LEU A 189 -13.77 -19.86 -0.03
N VAL A 190 -14.73 -19.09 -0.52
CA VAL A 190 -16.17 -19.34 -0.35
C VAL A 190 -16.86 -19.48 -1.70
N GLU A 191 -18.07 -20.03 -1.73
CA GLU A 191 -18.81 -20.12 -2.98
C GLU A 191 -19.44 -18.77 -3.35
N PRO A 192 -19.66 -18.50 -4.66
CA PRO A 192 -20.39 -17.32 -5.11
C PRO A 192 -21.78 -17.24 -4.48
N GLY A 193 -22.07 -16.09 -3.85
CA GLY A 193 -23.30 -15.88 -3.10
C GLY A 193 -23.17 -16.01 -1.57
N ASP A 194 -22.06 -16.58 -1.08
CA ASP A 194 -21.82 -16.68 0.38
C ASP A 194 -21.30 -15.36 0.99
N LEU A 195 -20.76 -14.46 0.15
CA LEU A 195 -20.39 -13.12 0.59
C LEU A 195 -21.61 -12.21 0.55
N ASP A 196 -21.86 -11.53 1.65
CA ASP A 196 -22.83 -10.44 1.70
C ASP A 196 -22.42 -9.35 0.68
N PRO A 197 -23.26 -9.04 -0.32
CA PRO A 197 -22.96 -8.04 -1.34
C PRO A 197 -22.55 -6.68 -0.76
N ASP A 198 -23.13 -6.29 0.38
CA ASP A 198 -22.82 -5.02 1.06
C ASP A 198 -21.44 -5.02 1.75
N GLN A 199 -20.81 -6.17 1.88
CA GLN A 199 -19.49 -6.34 2.49
C GLN A 199 -18.38 -6.63 1.50
N ILE A 200 -18.65 -6.65 0.20
CA ILE A 200 -17.63 -6.80 -0.83
C ILE A 200 -16.82 -5.51 -0.91
N HIS A 201 -15.54 -5.60 -0.56
CA HIS A 201 -14.63 -4.46 -0.56
C HIS A 201 -13.92 -4.26 -1.90
N THR A 202 -13.65 -5.34 -2.63
CA THR A 202 -13.11 -5.32 -3.99
C THR A 202 -13.96 -6.20 -4.87
N PRO A 203 -14.65 -5.65 -5.86
CA PRO A 203 -15.41 -6.42 -6.85
C PRO A 203 -14.51 -7.32 -7.70
N GLY A 204 -15.01 -8.49 -8.04
CA GLY A 204 -14.28 -9.50 -8.82
C GLY A 204 -13.79 -9.03 -10.20
N VAL A 205 -14.37 -7.97 -10.75
CA VAL A 205 -13.94 -7.37 -12.03
C VAL A 205 -12.45 -6.94 -12.01
N TYR A 206 -11.87 -6.69 -10.84
CA TYR A 206 -10.47 -6.32 -10.67
C TYR A 206 -9.56 -7.51 -10.38
N VAL A 207 -10.10 -8.73 -10.20
CA VAL A 207 -9.32 -9.89 -9.74
C VAL A 207 -9.32 -10.98 -10.81
N HIS A 208 -8.14 -11.33 -11.28
CA HIS A 208 -7.97 -12.29 -12.38
C HIS A 208 -7.67 -13.70 -11.89
N ARG A 209 -7.12 -13.85 -10.68
CA ARG A 209 -6.77 -15.12 -10.07
C ARG A 209 -7.03 -15.10 -8.58
N VAL A 210 -7.60 -16.16 -8.06
CA VAL A 210 -7.82 -16.38 -6.63
C VAL A 210 -7.06 -17.63 -6.21
N LEU A 211 -6.17 -17.48 -5.23
CA LEU A 211 -5.37 -18.54 -4.64
C LEU A 211 -5.85 -18.81 -3.21
N PRO A 212 -6.50 -19.95 -2.93
CA PRO A 212 -6.83 -20.30 -1.57
C PRO A 212 -5.57 -20.67 -0.78
N LEU A 213 -5.42 -20.13 0.42
CA LEU A 213 -4.35 -20.46 1.34
C LEU A 213 -4.68 -21.74 2.11
N THR A 214 -3.66 -22.52 2.46
CA THR A 214 -3.81 -23.58 3.48
C THR A 214 -4.08 -22.96 4.85
N ALA A 215 -4.60 -23.75 5.78
CA ALA A 215 -4.84 -23.30 7.15
C ALA A 215 -3.55 -22.78 7.82
N GLU A 216 -2.41 -23.41 7.54
CA GLU A 216 -1.10 -22.99 8.03
C GLU A 216 -0.67 -21.64 7.44
N GLN A 217 -0.74 -21.47 6.12
CA GLN A 217 -0.45 -20.22 5.43
C GLN A 217 -1.37 -19.08 5.89
N ALA A 218 -2.66 -19.37 6.06
CA ALA A 218 -3.63 -18.38 6.57
C ALA A 218 -3.33 -17.99 8.02
N ALA A 219 -2.81 -18.89 8.82
CA ALA A 219 -2.44 -18.67 10.21
C ALA A 219 -1.08 -17.96 10.39
N ASP A 220 -0.22 -17.93 9.37
CA ASP A 220 1.08 -17.27 9.43
C ASP A 220 0.93 -15.74 9.31
N LYS A 221 0.62 -15.13 10.47
CA LYS A 221 0.45 -13.69 10.67
C LYS A 221 1.42 -13.18 11.74
N ARG A 222 2.66 -13.59 11.62
CA ARG A 222 3.68 -13.37 12.66
C ARG A 222 3.75 -11.93 13.14
N ILE A 223 3.80 -10.97 12.23
CA ILE A 223 3.89 -9.54 12.55
C ILE A 223 2.53 -8.98 13.02
N GLU A 224 1.42 -9.37 12.38
CA GLU A 224 0.08 -8.97 12.79
C GLU A 224 -0.22 -9.39 14.23
N ARG A 225 0.21 -10.57 14.64
CA ARG A 225 0.05 -11.08 16.01
C ARG A 225 0.83 -10.27 17.03
N ALA A 226 2.00 -9.77 16.66
CA ALA A 226 2.82 -8.95 17.54
C ALA A 226 2.18 -7.57 17.81
N THR A 227 1.37 -7.05 16.89
CA THR A 227 0.73 -5.74 17.00
C THR A 227 -0.67 -5.77 17.61
N VAL A 228 -1.36 -6.92 17.63
CA VAL A 228 -2.70 -7.07 18.20
C VAL A 228 -2.62 -7.38 19.68
N ARG A 229 -3.05 -6.46 20.54
CA ARG A 229 -3.26 -6.74 21.97
C ARG A 229 -4.50 -7.63 22.14
N PRO A 230 -4.43 -8.75 22.88
CA PRO A 230 -5.63 -9.52 23.22
C PRO A 230 -6.63 -8.60 23.93
N ARG A 231 -7.91 -8.64 23.55
CA ARG A 231 -8.94 -8.03 24.38
C ARG A 231 -8.95 -8.78 25.70
N LEU A 232 -8.72 -8.07 26.80
CA LEU A 232 -8.96 -8.62 28.12
C LEU A 232 -10.46 -8.93 28.21
N THR A 233 -10.80 -10.20 28.14
CA THR A 233 -12.16 -10.67 28.42
C THR A 233 -12.39 -10.53 29.92
N GLY A 234 -13.20 -9.56 30.33
CA GLY A 234 -13.68 -9.45 31.72
C GLY A 234 -13.14 -8.28 32.54
N GLY A 235 -13.38 -7.06 32.10
CA GLY A 235 -13.43 -5.88 32.96
C GLY A 235 -14.75 -5.15 32.78
N PRO A 236 -15.37 -4.59 33.81
CA PRO A 236 -16.61 -3.84 33.66
C PRO A 236 -16.38 -2.64 32.75
N SER A 237 -17.29 -2.41 31.80
CA SER A 237 -17.30 -1.22 30.97
C SER A 237 -17.46 0.01 31.87
N THR A 238 -16.39 0.76 32.09
CA THR A 238 -16.53 2.11 32.62
C THR A 238 -17.07 2.97 31.50
N SER A 239 -18.40 3.15 31.49
CA SER A 239 -19.02 4.21 30.73
C SER A 239 -18.51 5.54 31.31
N SER A 240 -17.64 6.20 30.58
CA SER A 240 -17.25 7.59 30.86
C SER A 240 -18.46 8.47 30.62
N GLY A 241 -19.19 8.77 31.72
CA GLY A 241 -20.24 9.76 31.72
C GLY A 241 -19.66 11.13 31.34
N HIS A 242 -20.15 11.67 30.27
CA HIS A 242 -19.96 13.07 29.92
C HIS A 242 -20.65 13.90 30.97
N LYS A 243 -19.91 14.60 31.82
CA LYS A 243 -20.48 15.66 32.67
C LYS A 243 -20.70 16.89 31.81
N PRO A 244 -21.89 17.47 31.78
CA PRO A 244 -22.08 18.77 31.10
C PRO A 244 -21.36 19.86 31.90
N ALA A 245 -20.72 20.78 31.18
CA ALA A 245 -20.10 21.97 31.74
C ALA A 245 -21.19 22.82 32.42
N GLN A 246 -20.99 23.17 33.70
CA GLN A 246 -21.78 24.20 34.38
C GLN A 246 -21.34 25.56 33.87
N GLU A 247 -22.29 26.31 33.34
CA GLU A 247 -22.18 27.75 33.11
C GLU A 247 -21.99 28.45 34.47
N ALA A 248 -20.92 29.22 34.57
CA ALA A 248 -20.74 30.17 35.68
C ALA A 248 -21.23 31.56 35.25
N SER A 249 -22.15 32.06 36.00
CA SER A 249 -22.68 33.42 35.98
C SER A 249 -21.62 34.47 36.31
#